data_9eb61c6e4403b12941b8406f5e0a36c0
#
_entry.id   9eb61c6e4403b12941b8406f5e0a36c0
#
_cell.length_a   1.000
_cell.length_b   1.000
_cell.length_c   1.000
_cell.angle_alpha   90.00
_cell.angle_beta   90.00
_cell.angle_gamma   90.00
#
_symmetry.space_group_name_H-M   'P 1'
#
loop_
_entity.id
_entity.type
_entity.pdbx_description
1 polymer ?
#
loop_
_entity_poly.entity_id
_entity_poly.type
_entity_poly.pdbx_seq_one_letter_code
_entity_poly.pdbx_strand_id
1 'polypeptide(L)'
;MTERLKGLGLPAAEHCIVVSIDQQKLWFFEGTHCETFVVSTARAGRGCVQDSHQTPDGLHRVAEKFGDGAAPGMVFKARQPTGKLSAEWPTPEDNLITSRILWLEGLEPGHNQGTDASGRVVDTHRRYVYIHGTNQADKLGQPNSHGCVLLSDQDVIRLYGRVASGTPVLIRD
;
A
#
# COMPACT_ATOMS: atom_id res chain seq x y z
N MET A 1 8.15 2.56 -15.29
CA MET A 1 7.64 1.25 -14.89
C MET A 1 8.23 0.14 -15.76
N THR A 2 7.92 0.09 -17.04
CA THR A 2 8.32 -0.99 -17.98
C THR A 2 9.82 -1.28 -18.00
N GLU A 3 10.68 -0.25 -18.02
CA GLU A 3 12.13 -0.41 -17.97
C GLU A 3 12.63 -1.07 -16.68
N ARG A 4 12.06 -0.69 -15.52
CA ARG A 4 12.39 -1.30 -14.22
C ARG A 4 11.93 -2.75 -14.13
N LEU A 5 10.73 -3.05 -14.65
CA LEU A 5 10.23 -4.43 -14.73
C LEU A 5 11.15 -5.30 -15.60
N LYS A 6 11.58 -4.80 -16.76
CA LYS A 6 12.53 -5.50 -17.64
C LYS A 6 13.87 -5.75 -16.95
N GLY A 7 14.41 -4.75 -16.23
CA GLY A 7 15.66 -4.88 -15.49
C GLY A 7 15.63 -5.96 -14.40
N LEU A 8 14.44 -6.30 -13.90
CA LEU A 8 14.21 -7.37 -12.92
C LEU A 8 13.73 -8.68 -13.56
N GLY A 9 13.74 -8.78 -14.88
CA GLY A 9 13.27 -9.97 -15.61
C GLY A 9 11.76 -10.21 -15.53
N LEU A 10 10.98 -9.19 -15.17
CA LEU A 10 9.53 -9.26 -15.04
C LEU A 10 8.83 -8.87 -16.36
N PRO A 11 7.71 -9.54 -16.73
CA PRO A 11 6.97 -9.20 -17.93
C PRO A 11 6.39 -7.79 -17.86
N ALA A 12 6.13 -7.19 -19.02
CA ALA A 12 5.31 -6.00 -19.12
C ALA A 12 3.93 -6.29 -18.53
N ALA A 13 3.50 -5.48 -17.58
CA ALA A 13 2.22 -5.68 -16.91
C ALA A 13 1.12 -4.87 -17.63
N GLU A 14 0.00 -5.52 -17.91
CA GLU A 14 -1.21 -4.84 -18.40
C GLU A 14 -1.83 -3.94 -17.33
N HIS A 15 -1.61 -4.29 -16.06
CA HIS A 15 -2.09 -3.57 -14.89
C HIS A 15 -0.89 -3.21 -14.00
N CYS A 16 -0.82 -1.98 -13.55
CA CYS A 16 0.19 -1.58 -12.57
C CYS A 16 -0.29 -0.39 -11.72
N ILE A 17 0.30 -0.27 -10.54
CA ILE A 17 0.06 0.82 -9.61
C ILE A 17 1.33 1.69 -9.55
N VAL A 18 1.15 3.01 -9.54
CA VAL A 18 2.21 3.98 -9.24
C VAL A 18 1.75 4.83 -8.07
N VAL A 19 2.56 4.95 -7.03
CA VAL A 19 2.32 5.83 -5.88
C VAL A 19 3.38 6.92 -5.87
N SER A 20 2.96 8.18 -5.79
CA SER A 20 3.86 9.32 -5.52
C SER A 20 3.70 9.75 -4.07
N ILE A 21 4.82 9.71 -3.34
CA ILE A 21 4.90 10.17 -1.95
C ILE A 21 4.76 11.70 -1.90
N ASP A 22 5.38 12.43 -2.84
CA ASP A 22 5.31 13.89 -2.88
C ASP A 22 3.92 14.42 -3.21
N GLN A 23 3.25 13.77 -4.17
CA GLN A 23 1.93 14.21 -4.62
C GLN A 23 0.77 13.63 -3.80
N GLN A 24 1.04 12.68 -2.91
CA GLN A 24 0.02 11.93 -2.15
C GLN A 24 -1.08 11.38 -3.06
N LYS A 25 -0.64 10.75 -4.18
CA LYS A 25 -1.52 10.18 -5.21
C LYS A 25 -1.09 8.77 -5.57
N LEU A 26 -2.10 7.98 -5.92
CA LEU A 26 -1.94 6.66 -6.52
C LEU A 26 -2.59 6.68 -7.90
N TRP A 27 -1.88 6.19 -8.91
CA TRP A 27 -2.42 5.93 -10.24
C TRP A 27 -2.48 4.42 -10.46
N PHE A 28 -3.64 3.96 -10.89
CA PHE A 28 -3.84 2.60 -11.35
C PHE A 28 -3.98 2.60 -12.86
N PHE A 29 -3.08 1.92 -13.53
CA PHE A 29 -3.07 1.76 -14.98
C PHE A 29 -3.63 0.39 -15.36
N GLU A 30 -4.51 0.36 -16.35
CA GLU A 30 -5.14 -0.81 -16.93
C GLU A 30 -5.17 -0.63 -18.45
N GLY A 31 -4.20 -1.21 -19.14
CA GLY A 31 -3.96 -0.92 -20.56
C GLY A 31 -3.70 0.57 -20.79
N THR A 32 -4.56 1.22 -21.55
CA THR A 32 -4.50 2.67 -21.83
C THR A 32 -5.28 3.52 -20.83
N HIS A 33 -6.07 2.89 -19.96
CA HIS A 33 -6.85 3.58 -18.94
C HIS A 33 -5.98 3.90 -17.71
N CYS A 34 -6.18 5.08 -17.13
CA CYS A 34 -5.52 5.49 -15.90
C CYS A 34 -6.55 6.10 -14.95
N GLU A 35 -6.65 5.56 -13.75
CA GLU A 35 -7.46 6.10 -12.68
C GLU A 35 -6.57 6.65 -11.57
N THR A 36 -6.96 7.78 -10.99
CA THR A 36 -6.20 8.48 -9.94
C THR A 36 -6.96 8.44 -8.62
N PHE A 37 -6.25 8.13 -7.54
CA PHE A 37 -6.75 8.12 -6.17
C PHE A 37 -5.92 9.07 -5.30
N VAL A 38 -6.58 9.75 -4.37
CA VAL A 38 -5.90 10.49 -3.30
C VAL A 38 -5.51 9.53 -2.20
N VAL A 39 -4.26 9.60 -1.75
CA VAL A 39 -3.73 8.69 -0.72
C VAL A 39 -3.07 9.46 0.42
N SER A 40 -2.71 8.75 1.48
CA SER A 40 -1.76 9.22 2.49
C SER A 40 -0.64 8.21 2.65
N THR A 41 0.59 8.69 2.63
CA THR A 41 1.79 7.92 2.94
C THR A 41 2.34 8.27 4.32
N ALA A 42 3.52 7.79 4.68
CA ALA A 42 4.10 7.97 6.01
C ALA A 42 4.41 9.43 6.38
N ARG A 43 4.09 9.82 7.61
CA ARG A 43 4.54 11.12 8.19
C ARG A 43 6.05 11.23 8.25
N ALA A 44 6.74 10.10 8.47
CA ALA A 44 8.19 10.03 8.53
C ALA A 44 8.87 10.08 7.14
N GLY A 45 8.08 10.26 6.06
CA GLY A 45 8.57 10.32 4.70
C GLY A 45 8.93 8.94 4.11
N ARG A 46 9.91 8.92 3.21
CA ARG A 46 10.35 7.77 2.44
C ARG A 46 11.47 7.00 3.14
N GLY A 47 11.42 5.67 3.10
CA GLY A 47 12.51 4.81 3.54
C GLY A 47 12.11 3.35 3.77
N CYS A 48 13.09 2.45 3.56
CA CYS A 48 12.86 1.02 3.56
C CYS A 48 13.25 0.32 4.87
N VAL A 49 13.98 0.98 5.78
CA VAL A 49 14.50 0.36 7.00
C VAL A 49 13.35 -0.02 7.94
N GLN A 50 13.46 -1.21 8.54
CA GLN A 50 12.49 -1.70 9.53
C GLN A 50 12.40 -0.72 10.72
N ASP A 51 11.20 -0.56 11.28
CA ASP A 51 10.87 0.32 12.41
C ASP A 51 11.11 1.82 12.17
N SER A 52 11.42 2.22 10.93
CA SER A 52 11.56 3.64 10.54
C SER A 52 10.23 4.38 10.48
N HIS A 53 9.09 3.69 10.43
CA HIS A 53 7.77 4.24 10.17
C HIS A 53 7.66 5.01 8.84
N GLN A 54 8.59 4.78 7.92
CA GLN A 54 8.64 5.39 6.58
C GLN A 54 7.96 4.50 5.54
N THR A 55 7.42 5.12 4.48
CA THR A 55 6.89 4.38 3.33
C THR A 55 8.05 3.90 2.45
N PRO A 56 8.18 2.59 2.19
CA PRO A 56 9.23 2.08 1.33
C PRO A 56 9.02 2.54 -0.12
N ASP A 57 10.11 2.91 -0.77
CA ASP A 57 10.11 3.23 -2.19
C ASP A 57 10.68 2.09 -3.04
N GLY A 58 10.62 2.27 -4.35
CA GLY A 58 11.09 1.29 -5.32
C GLY A 58 9.98 0.43 -5.89
N LEU A 59 10.37 -0.70 -6.50
CA LEU A 59 9.45 -1.63 -7.14
C LEU A 59 8.99 -2.71 -6.15
N HIS A 60 7.69 -2.90 -6.13
CA HIS A 60 6.97 -3.88 -5.33
C HIS A 60 6.00 -4.68 -6.19
N ARG A 61 5.39 -5.69 -5.61
CA ARG A 61 4.16 -6.31 -6.12
C ARG A 61 3.13 -6.46 -5.00
N VAL A 62 1.88 -6.59 -5.37
CA VAL A 62 0.84 -7.08 -4.46
C VAL A 62 1.10 -8.55 -4.21
N ALA A 63 1.50 -8.94 -3.01
CA ALA A 63 1.74 -10.33 -2.64
C ALA A 63 0.42 -11.03 -2.33
N GLU A 64 -0.35 -10.47 -1.40
CA GLU A 64 -1.58 -11.05 -0.88
C GLU A 64 -2.68 -10.00 -0.75
N LYS A 65 -3.93 -10.47 -0.74
CA LYS A 65 -5.12 -9.61 -0.63
C LYS A 65 -6.03 -10.14 0.47
N PHE A 66 -6.58 -9.24 1.32
CA PHE A 66 -7.50 -9.59 2.39
C PHE A 66 -8.70 -8.66 2.41
N GLY A 67 -9.83 -9.19 2.89
CA GLY A 67 -11.06 -8.44 3.05
C GLY A 67 -12.06 -8.59 1.90
N ASP A 68 -11.92 -9.62 1.06
CA ASP A 68 -12.92 -9.90 0.03
C ASP A 68 -14.30 -10.11 0.67
N GLY A 69 -15.34 -9.46 0.09
CA GLY A 69 -16.70 -9.50 0.62
C GLY A 69 -16.93 -8.79 1.97
N ALA A 70 -15.88 -8.26 2.64
CA ALA A 70 -16.08 -7.54 3.89
C ALA A 70 -16.85 -6.23 3.68
N ALA A 71 -17.70 -5.88 4.66
CA ALA A 71 -18.45 -4.63 4.62
C ALA A 71 -17.52 -3.40 4.57
N PRO A 72 -17.92 -2.30 3.88
CA PRO A 72 -17.18 -1.05 3.94
C PRO A 72 -16.99 -0.59 5.39
N GLY A 73 -15.77 -0.15 5.73
CA GLY A 73 -15.43 0.25 7.10
C GLY A 73 -15.12 -0.92 8.05
N MET A 74 -15.17 -2.18 7.60
CA MET A 74 -14.76 -3.33 8.43
C MET A 74 -13.33 -3.13 8.93
N VAL A 75 -13.13 -3.18 10.25
CA VAL A 75 -11.81 -3.04 10.88
C VAL A 75 -11.07 -4.37 10.86
N PHE A 76 -9.79 -4.33 10.50
CA PHE A 76 -8.91 -5.49 10.49
C PHE A 76 -7.81 -5.36 11.55
N LYS A 77 -7.53 -6.48 12.24
CA LYS A 77 -6.34 -6.68 13.09
C LYS A 77 -5.60 -7.92 12.62
N ALA A 78 -4.29 -7.82 12.44
CA ALA A 78 -3.46 -8.90 11.89
C ALA A 78 -4.09 -9.55 10.63
N ARG A 79 -4.67 -8.75 9.74
CA ARG A 79 -5.36 -9.13 8.48
C ARG A 79 -6.64 -9.95 8.67
N GLN A 80 -7.13 -10.08 9.90
CA GLN A 80 -8.42 -10.73 10.20
C GLN A 80 -9.49 -9.68 10.47
N PRO A 81 -10.73 -9.85 9.95
CA PRO A 81 -11.83 -8.95 10.25
C PRO A 81 -12.20 -9.07 11.72
N THR A 82 -12.42 -7.94 12.39
CA THR A 82 -12.79 -7.90 13.81
C THR A 82 -14.28 -8.09 14.08
N GLY A 83 -15.10 -8.04 13.03
CA GLY A 83 -16.56 -8.01 13.14
C GLY A 83 -17.14 -6.64 13.51
N LYS A 84 -16.29 -5.60 13.68
CA LYS A 84 -16.73 -4.23 13.98
C LYS A 84 -16.41 -3.29 12.82
N LEU A 85 -17.27 -2.32 12.59
CA LEU A 85 -17.03 -1.23 11.64
C LEU A 85 -16.25 -0.09 12.32
N SER A 86 -15.54 0.70 11.53
CA SER A 86 -14.76 1.84 12.02
C SER A 86 -15.62 2.89 12.74
N ALA A 87 -16.87 3.06 12.31
CA ALA A 87 -17.82 3.94 12.99
C ALA A 87 -18.21 3.50 14.42
N GLU A 88 -18.02 2.21 14.73
CA GLU A 88 -18.29 1.60 16.04
C GLU A 88 -17.02 1.48 16.90
N TRP A 89 -15.87 1.97 16.37
CA TRP A 89 -14.59 1.83 17.07
C TRP A 89 -14.50 2.82 18.24
N PRO A 90 -14.08 2.38 19.44
CA PRO A 90 -14.12 3.20 20.64
C PRO A 90 -13.15 4.38 20.64
N THR A 91 -12.11 4.32 19.81
CA THR A 91 -11.06 5.35 19.68
C THR A 91 -10.99 5.82 18.22
N PRO A 92 -11.84 6.79 17.81
CA PRO A 92 -11.92 7.27 16.42
C PRO A 92 -10.61 7.87 15.90
N GLU A 93 -9.74 8.35 16.79
CA GLU A 93 -8.41 8.88 16.48
C GLU A 93 -7.37 7.82 16.10
N ASP A 94 -7.61 6.54 16.38
CA ASP A 94 -6.75 5.45 15.97
C ASP A 94 -6.66 5.41 14.43
N ASN A 95 -5.47 5.18 13.90
CA ASN A 95 -5.28 4.93 12.47
C ASN A 95 -5.60 3.47 12.17
N LEU A 96 -6.84 3.20 11.79
CA LEU A 96 -7.35 1.85 11.58
C LEU A 96 -7.04 1.34 10.17
N ILE A 97 -6.88 0.03 10.07
CA ILE A 97 -6.89 -0.69 8.79
C ILE A 97 -8.33 -1.09 8.50
N THR A 98 -8.91 -0.56 7.43
CA THR A 98 -10.33 -0.76 7.12
C THR A 98 -10.56 -1.35 5.74
N SER A 99 -11.72 -1.94 5.54
CA SER A 99 -12.32 -2.41 4.29
C SER A 99 -11.52 -3.46 3.52
N ARG A 100 -10.31 -3.13 3.03
CA ARG A 100 -9.48 -4.00 2.17
C ARG A 100 -8.00 -3.81 2.47
N ILE A 101 -7.22 -4.87 2.24
CA ILE A 101 -5.77 -4.88 2.38
C ILE A 101 -5.15 -5.46 1.12
N LEU A 102 -4.21 -4.73 0.51
CA LEU A 102 -3.27 -5.22 -0.48
C LEU A 102 -1.90 -5.24 0.20
N TRP A 103 -1.37 -6.41 0.52
CA TRP A 103 -0.07 -6.57 1.17
C TRP A 103 1.04 -6.51 0.15
N LEU A 104 2.02 -5.64 0.37
CA LEU A 104 3.11 -5.42 -0.57
C LEU A 104 4.34 -6.26 -0.24
N GLU A 105 5.03 -6.69 -1.30
CA GLU A 105 6.34 -7.32 -1.25
C GLU A 105 7.31 -6.51 -2.09
N GLY A 106 8.48 -6.18 -1.54
CA GLY A 106 9.56 -5.54 -2.28
C GLY A 106 10.20 -6.49 -3.29
N LEU A 107 10.68 -5.96 -4.41
CA LEU A 107 11.30 -6.72 -5.50
C LEU A 107 12.75 -6.34 -5.75
N GLU A 108 13.31 -5.40 -4.98
CA GLU A 108 14.68 -4.90 -5.14
C GLU A 108 15.52 -5.37 -3.93
N PRO A 109 16.30 -6.49 -4.06
CA PRO A 109 17.13 -7.02 -2.99
C PRO A 109 18.10 -5.98 -2.42
N GLY A 110 18.20 -5.90 -1.09
CA GLY A 110 19.04 -4.93 -0.39
C GLY A 110 18.52 -3.49 -0.38
N HIS A 111 17.39 -3.20 -1.05
CA HIS A 111 16.72 -1.91 -1.02
C HIS A 111 15.37 -1.99 -0.28
N ASN A 112 14.44 -2.78 -0.80
CA ASN A 112 13.12 -2.97 -0.19
C ASN A 112 12.76 -4.45 0.04
N GLN A 113 13.75 -5.35 -0.15
CA GLN A 113 13.63 -6.79 0.08
C GLN A 113 14.85 -7.32 0.85
N GLY A 114 14.62 -8.10 1.90
CA GLY A 114 15.65 -8.74 2.70
C GLY A 114 16.42 -7.78 3.60
N THR A 115 17.77 -7.75 3.48
CA THR A 115 18.67 -6.89 4.25
C THR A 115 19.57 -6.06 3.35
N ASP A 116 19.89 -4.84 3.77
CA ASP A 116 20.83 -3.98 3.05
C ASP A 116 22.30 -4.37 3.31
N ALA A 117 23.22 -3.67 2.63
CA ALA A 117 24.67 -3.93 2.75
C ALA A 117 25.22 -3.68 4.18
N SER A 118 24.47 -2.98 5.04
CA SER A 118 24.83 -2.74 6.45
C SER A 118 24.19 -3.76 7.38
N GLY A 119 23.48 -4.77 6.88
CA GLY A 119 22.77 -5.79 7.66
C GLY A 119 21.44 -5.33 8.25
N ARG A 120 20.93 -4.14 7.89
CA ARG A 120 19.63 -3.66 8.37
C ARG A 120 18.52 -4.32 7.54
N VAL A 121 17.44 -4.72 8.23
CA VAL A 121 16.25 -5.25 7.55
C VAL A 121 15.55 -4.12 6.78
N VAL A 122 15.34 -4.34 5.47
CA VAL A 122 14.66 -3.42 4.55
C VAL A 122 13.48 -4.09 3.84
N ASP A 123 12.99 -5.18 4.36
CA ASP A 123 11.99 -6.06 3.76
C ASP A 123 10.58 -5.50 3.93
N THR A 124 9.99 -5.02 2.84
CA THR A 124 8.64 -4.44 2.82
C THR A 124 7.57 -5.40 3.32
N HIS A 125 7.67 -6.70 2.96
CA HIS A 125 6.69 -7.70 3.37
C HIS A 125 6.76 -7.97 4.89
N ARG A 126 7.97 -8.16 5.44
CA ARG A 126 8.18 -8.34 6.88
C ARG A 126 7.78 -7.12 7.70
N ARG A 127 7.85 -5.93 7.11
CA ARG A 127 7.42 -4.67 7.73
C ARG A 127 5.91 -4.49 7.73
N TYR A 128 5.13 -5.42 7.15
CA TYR A 128 3.67 -5.34 7.06
C TYR A 128 3.18 -4.07 6.37
N VAL A 129 3.82 -3.69 5.26
CA VAL A 129 3.39 -2.51 4.48
C VAL A 129 2.25 -2.89 3.56
N TYR A 130 1.14 -2.15 3.67
CA TYR A 130 -0.10 -2.37 2.94
C TYR A 130 -0.53 -1.14 2.15
N ILE A 131 -1.33 -1.38 1.12
CA ILE A 131 -2.31 -0.40 0.61
C ILE A 131 -3.64 -0.81 1.23
N HIS A 132 -4.30 0.10 1.99
CA HIS A 132 -5.52 -0.25 2.73
C HIS A 132 -6.46 0.93 2.95
N GLY A 133 -7.70 0.66 3.34
CA GLY A 133 -8.66 1.68 3.72
C GLY A 133 -8.36 2.29 5.09
N THR A 134 -8.80 3.53 5.31
CA THR A 134 -8.64 4.25 6.57
C THR A 134 -9.95 4.86 7.06
N ASN A 135 -10.11 4.95 8.39
CA ASN A 135 -11.17 5.71 9.05
C ASN A 135 -10.91 7.23 9.07
N GLN A 136 -9.72 7.67 8.65
CA GLN A 136 -9.30 9.08 8.65
C GLN A 136 -9.28 9.64 7.22
N ALA A 137 -10.36 9.45 6.47
CA ALA A 137 -10.46 9.88 5.07
C ALA A 137 -10.36 11.40 4.89
N ASP A 138 -10.69 12.17 5.91
CA ASP A 138 -10.53 13.62 5.99
C ASP A 138 -9.07 14.10 5.97
N LYS A 139 -8.11 13.21 6.29
CA LYS A 139 -6.67 13.48 6.28
C LYS A 139 -5.95 13.01 5.01
N LEU A 140 -6.68 12.43 4.05
CA LEU A 140 -6.09 12.01 2.79
C LEU A 140 -5.56 13.22 1.99
N GLY A 141 -4.48 13.00 1.22
CA GLY A 141 -3.76 14.04 0.50
C GLY A 141 -2.61 14.66 1.30
N GLN A 142 -2.40 14.21 2.55
CA GLN A 142 -1.29 14.61 3.41
C GLN A 142 -0.62 13.38 4.02
N PRO A 143 0.70 13.42 4.33
CA PRO A 143 1.36 12.34 5.04
C PRO A 143 0.70 12.07 6.40
N ASN A 144 0.13 10.88 6.61
CA ASN A 144 -0.63 10.55 7.83
C ASN A 144 -0.41 9.13 8.34
N SER A 145 0.29 8.25 7.60
CA SER A 145 0.49 6.85 8.00
C SER A 145 1.78 6.62 8.80
N HIS A 146 1.97 5.36 9.20
CA HIS A 146 3.21 4.83 9.80
C HIS A 146 3.95 3.89 8.85
N GLY A 147 3.80 4.08 7.53
CA GLY A 147 4.49 3.29 6.51
C GLY A 147 3.57 2.81 5.38
N CYS A 148 2.33 2.50 5.67
CA CYS A 148 1.34 2.05 4.69
C CYS A 148 0.86 3.19 3.77
N VAL A 149 0.19 2.81 2.68
CA VAL A 149 -0.51 3.72 1.76
C VAL A 149 -2.00 3.65 2.07
N LEU A 150 -2.59 4.76 2.51
CA LEU A 150 -3.98 4.86 2.95
C LEU A 150 -4.87 5.37 1.82
N LEU A 151 -6.06 4.77 1.66
CA LEU A 151 -7.13 5.23 0.78
C LEU A 151 -8.44 5.39 1.56
N SER A 152 -9.43 6.07 0.96
CA SER A 152 -10.80 5.99 1.45
C SER A 152 -11.33 4.55 1.34
N ASP A 153 -12.32 4.19 2.15
CA ASP A 153 -12.96 2.87 2.08
C ASP A 153 -13.53 2.59 0.68
N GLN A 154 -14.16 3.58 0.05
CA GLN A 154 -14.71 3.45 -1.31
C GLN A 154 -13.61 3.22 -2.35
N ASP A 155 -12.52 3.97 -2.28
CA ASP A 155 -11.43 3.89 -3.23
C ASP A 155 -10.66 2.58 -3.12
N VAL A 156 -10.37 2.13 -1.89
CA VAL A 156 -9.66 0.86 -1.71
C VAL A 156 -10.50 -0.34 -2.14
N ILE A 157 -11.83 -0.30 -1.94
CA ILE A 157 -12.74 -1.35 -2.41
C ILE A 157 -12.73 -1.39 -3.95
N ARG A 158 -12.82 -0.22 -4.61
CA ARG A 158 -12.79 -0.10 -6.07
C ARG A 158 -11.46 -0.59 -6.65
N LEU A 159 -10.34 -0.18 -6.08
CA LEU A 159 -9.01 -0.62 -6.48
C LEU A 159 -8.83 -2.13 -6.27
N TYR A 160 -9.25 -2.64 -5.12
CA TYR A 160 -9.14 -4.05 -4.75
C TYR A 160 -9.83 -4.98 -5.75
N GLY A 161 -11.01 -4.61 -6.24
CA GLY A 161 -11.76 -5.42 -7.21
C GLY A 161 -11.07 -5.59 -8.57
N ARG A 162 -10.10 -4.73 -8.89
CA ARG A 162 -9.41 -4.69 -10.20
C ARG A 162 -7.95 -5.16 -10.12
N VAL A 163 -7.39 -5.22 -8.94
CA VAL A 163 -5.99 -5.59 -8.70
C VAL A 163 -5.89 -7.07 -8.35
N ALA A 164 -5.00 -7.80 -9.00
CA ALA A 164 -4.66 -9.18 -8.69
C ALA A 164 -3.37 -9.29 -7.86
N SER A 165 -3.17 -10.44 -7.19
CA SER A 165 -1.84 -10.79 -6.68
C SER A 165 -0.84 -10.86 -7.83
N GLY A 166 0.36 -10.36 -7.62
CA GLY A 166 1.38 -10.20 -8.66
C GLY A 166 1.35 -8.83 -9.36
N THR A 167 0.28 -8.02 -9.23
CA THR A 167 0.24 -6.67 -9.82
C THR A 167 1.44 -5.84 -9.37
N PRO A 168 2.26 -5.29 -10.29
CA PRO A 168 3.39 -4.44 -9.96
C PRO A 168 2.95 -3.11 -9.33
N VAL A 169 3.73 -2.67 -8.34
CA VAL A 169 3.52 -1.40 -7.64
C VAL A 169 4.84 -0.65 -7.59
N LEU A 170 4.91 0.54 -8.19
CA LEU A 170 6.04 1.44 -8.07
C LEU A 170 5.71 2.54 -7.07
N ILE A 171 6.48 2.63 -6.00
CA ILE A 171 6.41 3.75 -5.04
C ILE A 171 7.62 4.64 -5.25
N ARG A 172 7.38 5.94 -5.39
CA ARG A 172 8.43 6.95 -5.65
C ARG A 172 8.03 8.32 -5.08
N ASP A 173 8.96 9.28 -5.16
CA ASP A 173 8.68 10.69 -4.98
C ASP A 173 7.84 11.24 -6.12
#